data_98c4524daaf29766d0ed4c2df29c107f
#
_entry.id   98c4524daaf29766d0ed4c2df29c107f
#
_cell.length_a   1.000
_cell.length_b   1.000
_cell.length_c   1.000
_cell.angle_alpha   90.00
_cell.angle_beta   90.00
_cell.angle_gamma   90.00
#
_symmetry.space_group_name_H-M   'P 1'
#
loop_
_entity.id
_entity.type
_entity.pdbx_description
1 polymer ?
#
loop_
_entity_poly.entity_id
_entity_poly.type
_entity_poly.pdbx_seq_one_letter_code
_entity_poly.pdbx_strand_id
1 'polypeptide(L)'
;MRLTDGRLGHTTVVSSQRYKEDIKPLASASDALYALRPVSFRLKKEFDPTQALGFGLVAEEVEKVNGDLVYRNTKGQAESVRYEMVNAMLLNEFLEEHEAFLEEQRKGKEQDRKIQEQDRRIQEQQAMIVQLKKEMETVVAQLKEHDSKIQSVSNRLEMSDSAARMVVDSQ
;
A
#
# COMPACT_ATOMS: atom_id res chain seq x y z
N MET A 1 -16.34 39.42 -22.10
CA MET A 1 -16.44 40.22 -23.38
C MET A 1 -17.90 40.22 -23.82
N ARG A 2 -18.57 41.36 -23.89
CA ARG A 2 -19.94 41.44 -24.43
C ARG A 2 -19.84 41.40 -25.96
N LEU A 3 -20.55 40.47 -26.57
CA LEU A 3 -20.78 40.51 -28.01
C LEU A 3 -21.66 41.72 -28.34
N THR A 4 -21.54 42.26 -29.55
CA THR A 4 -22.27 43.43 -30.02
C THR A 4 -23.80 43.27 -30.05
N ASP A 5 -24.29 42.03 -29.84
CA ASP A 5 -25.71 41.67 -29.76
C ASP A 5 -26.26 41.55 -28.32
N GLY A 6 -25.47 41.92 -27.29
CA GLY A 6 -25.87 41.92 -25.89
C GLY A 6 -25.92 40.51 -25.25
N ARG A 7 -25.59 39.46 -25.95
CA ARG A 7 -25.49 38.10 -25.41
C ARG A 7 -24.15 37.90 -24.68
N LEU A 8 -24.18 37.23 -23.56
CA LEU A 8 -22.97 36.72 -22.92
C LEU A 8 -22.40 35.64 -23.83
N GLY A 9 -21.38 36.02 -24.61
CA GLY A 9 -20.69 35.03 -25.46
C GLY A 9 -19.94 34.05 -24.61
N HIS A 10 -20.36 32.79 -24.62
CA HIS A 10 -19.47 31.70 -24.31
C HIS A 10 -18.36 31.75 -25.37
N THR A 11 -17.16 32.14 -24.99
CA THR A 11 -15.97 31.79 -25.76
C THR A 11 -15.89 30.28 -25.72
N THR A 12 -16.34 29.61 -26.79
CA THR A 12 -16.20 28.18 -26.92
C THR A 12 -14.71 27.88 -26.91
N VAL A 13 -14.21 27.31 -25.84
CA VAL A 13 -12.81 26.84 -25.79
C VAL A 13 -12.71 25.74 -26.84
N VAL A 14 -12.06 26.02 -27.96
CA VAL A 14 -11.86 25.03 -29.03
C VAL A 14 -10.95 23.93 -28.48
N SER A 15 -11.38 22.66 -28.56
CA SER A 15 -10.65 21.51 -28.04
C SER A 15 -10.34 20.43 -29.08
N SER A 16 -10.78 20.64 -30.33
CA SER A 16 -10.51 19.70 -31.41
C SER A 16 -9.01 19.58 -31.71
N GLN A 17 -8.52 18.37 -31.93
CA GLN A 17 -7.16 18.10 -32.37
C GLN A 17 -6.73 18.95 -33.57
N ARG A 18 -7.67 19.32 -34.45
CA ARG A 18 -7.43 20.18 -35.66
C ARG A 18 -6.86 21.56 -35.32
N TYR A 19 -6.98 21.99 -34.07
CA TYR A 19 -6.54 23.30 -33.59
C TYR A 19 -5.41 23.22 -32.58
N LYS A 20 -4.82 22.02 -32.40
CA LYS A 20 -3.77 21.77 -31.41
C LYS A 20 -2.54 21.21 -32.09
N GLU A 21 -1.39 21.68 -31.68
CA GLU A 21 -0.07 21.18 -32.06
C GLU A 21 0.65 20.67 -30.80
N ASP A 22 1.69 19.86 -30.97
CA ASP A 22 2.57 19.35 -29.89
C ASP A 22 1.80 18.66 -28.74
N ILE A 23 0.80 17.87 -29.06
CA ILE A 23 0.00 17.17 -28.08
C ILE A 23 0.87 16.11 -27.39
N LYS A 24 1.07 16.26 -26.09
CA LYS A 24 1.86 15.37 -25.22
C LYS A 24 1.11 15.08 -23.92
N PRO A 25 1.40 13.95 -23.26
CA PRO A 25 0.93 13.70 -21.89
C PRO A 25 1.37 14.83 -20.95
N LEU A 26 0.58 15.11 -19.93
CA LEU A 26 0.87 16.16 -18.96
C LEU A 26 2.08 15.79 -18.07
N ALA A 27 2.22 14.51 -17.73
CA ALA A 27 3.26 14.00 -16.84
C ALA A 27 3.35 14.87 -15.54
N SER A 28 4.54 15.15 -15.05
CA SER A 28 4.76 15.95 -13.84
C SER A 28 4.38 17.44 -13.94
N ALA A 29 3.83 17.90 -15.07
CA ALA A 29 3.37 19.27 -15.16
C ALA A 29 2.19 19.58 -14.23
N SER A 30 1.43 18.57 -13.82
CA SER A 30 0.33 18.67 -12.85
C SER A 30 0.78 18.72 -11.39
N ASP A 31 2.02 18.38 -11.03
CA ASP A 31 2.54 18.44 -9.66
C ASP A 31 2.36 19.85 -9.04
N ALA A 32 2.31 20.89 -9.87
CA ALA A 32 2.06 22.25 -9.43
C ALA A 32 0.72 22.39 -8.65
N LEU A 33 -0.25 21.50 -8.86
CA LEU A 33 -1.51 21.52 -8.12
C LEU A 33 -1.33 21.39 -6.61
N TYR A 34 -0.35 20.58 -6.16
CA TYR A 34 -0.10 20.35 -4.74
C TYR A 34 0.40 21.59 -3.99
N ALA A 35 0.87 22.60 -4.72
CA ALA A 35 1.27 23.90 -4.17
C ALA A 35 0.16 24.96 -4.22
N LEU A 36 -0.99 24.66 -4.84
CA LEU A 36 -2.13 25.57 -4.88
C LEU A 36 -2.91 25.53 -3.56
N ARG A 37 -3.45 26.69 -3.16
CA ARG A 37 -4.20 26.85 -1.92
C ARG A 37 -5.66 27.20 -2.20
N PRO A 38 -6.61 26.26 -2.10
CA PRO A 38 -8.03 26.56 -2.17
C PRO A 38 -8.46 27.44 -0.98
N VAL A 39 -9.29 28.43 -1.26
CA VAL A 39 -9.79 29.38 -0.27
C VAL A 39 -11.30 29.57 -0.37
N SER A 40 -11.92 29.95 0.75
CA SER A 40 -13.24 30.56 0.75
C SER A 40 -13.08 32.08 0.76
N PHE A 41 -13.95 32.77 0.04
CA PHE A 41 -13.90 34.23 -0.06
C PHE A 41 -15.30 34.84 -0.21
N ARG A 42 -15.38 36.16 -0.04
CA ARG A 42 -16.52 36.96 -0.45
C ARG A 42 -16.02 38.09 -1.36
N LEU A 43 -16.71 38.32 -2.45
CA LEU A 43 -16.40 39.45 -3.28
C LEU A 43 -16.71 40.76 -2.51
N LYS A 44 -15.99 41.80 -2.83
CA LYS A 44 -16.31 43.16 -2.30
C LYS A 44 -17.69 43.57 -2.77
N LYS A 45 -18.40 44.36 -1.97
CA LYS A 45 -19.78 44.80 -2.28
C LYS A 45 -19.94 45.47 -3.63
N GLU A 46 -18.90 46.11 -4.16
CA GLU A 46 -18.87 46.72 -5.48
C GLU A 46 -18.98 45.73 -6.63
N PHE A 47 -18.57 44.45 -6.40
CA PHE A 47 -18.63 43.39 -7.40
C PHE A 47 -19.79 42.42 -7.14
N ASP A 48 -20.12 42.18 -5.87
CA ASP A 48 -21.27 41.39 -5.48
C ASP A 48 -21.94 41.99 -4.23
N PRO A 49 -23.07 42.70 -4.41
CA PRO A 49 -23.82 43.31 -3.30
C PRO A 49 -24.29 42.29 -2.26
N THR A 50 -24.51 41.03 -2.66
CA THR A 50 -24.96 39.93 -1.74
C THR A 50 -23.84 39.43 -0.88
N GLN A 51 -22.60 39.61 -1.28
CA GLN A 51 -21.41 39.04 -0.65
C GLN A 51 -21.56 37.53 -0.37
N ALA A 52 -22.12 36.80 -1.32
CA ALA A 52 -22.27 35.36 -1.21
C ALA A 52 -20.91 34.70 -0.97
N LEU A 53 -20.92 33.60 -0.20
CA LEU A 53 -19.71 32.80 0.03
C LEU A 53 -19.30 32.09 -1.26
N GLY A 54 -18.06 32.31 -1.70
CA GLY A 54 -17.44 31.62 -2.83
C GLY A 54 -16.29 30.75 -2.39
N PHE A 55 -15.93 29.82 -3.25
CA PHE A 55 -14.74 28.98 -3.13
C PHE A 55 -13.91 29.10 -4.41
N GLY A 56 -12.60 29.09 -4.28
CA GLY A 56 -11.71 29.18 -5.43
C GLY A 56 -10.24 29.37 -5.05
N LEU A 57 -9.50 29.96 -5.97
CA LEU A 57 -8.08 30.24 -5.83
C LEU A 57 -7.84 31.75 -5.95
N VAL A 58 -6.76 32.24 -5.37
CA VAL A 58 -6.32 33.64 -5.51
C VAL A 58 -5.34 33.72 -6.67
N ALA A 59 -5.62 34.54 -7.69
CA ALA A 59 -4.83 34.58 -8.92
C ALA A 59 -3.35 34.90 -8.66
N GLU A 60 -3.05 35.83 -7.77
CA GLU A 60 -1.68 36.20 -7.41
C GLU A 60 -0.91 35.11 -6.66
N GLU A 61 -1.61 34.22 -5.94
CA GLU A 61 -1.00 33.06 -5.31
C GLU A 61 -0.72 31.96 -6.35
N VAL A 62 -1.66 31.72 -7.26
CA VAL A 62 -1.51 30.78 -8.37
C VAL A 62 -0.36 31.21 -9.28
N GLU A 63 -0.24 32.51 -9.58
CA GLU A 63 0.85 33.06 -10.39
C GLU A 63 2.23 32.73 -9.82
N LYS A 64 2.40 32.75 -8.50
CA LYS A 64 3.66 32.40 -7.83
C LYS A 64 4.02 30.92 -7.97
N VAL A 65 3.03 30.05 -8.11
CA VAL A 65 3.23 28.61 -8.29
C VAL A 65 3.48 28.30 -9.77
N ASN A 66 2.61 28.80 -10.65
CA ASN A 66 2.73 28.62 -12.09
C ASN A 66 2.02 29.78 -12.83
N GLY A 67 2.81 30.64 -13.46
CA GLY A 67 2.33 31.82 -14.18
C GLY A 67 1.48 31.50 -15.41
N ASP A 68 1.52 30.28 -15.94
CA ASP A 68 0.68 29.86 -17.07
C ASP A 68 -0.76 29.56 -16.66
N LEU A 69 -1.02 29.39 -15.36
CA LEU A 69 -2.35 29.12 -14.81
C LEU A 69 -3.18 30.36 -14.56
N VAL A 70 -2.72 31.55 -14.97
CA VAL A 70 -3.45 32.78 -14.77
C VAL A 70 -3.73 33.51 -16.08
N TYR A 71 -4.88 34.23 -16.11
CA TYR A 71 -5.12 35.26 -17.06
C TYR A 71 -4.63 36.59 -16.50
N ARG A 72 -4.03 37.42 -17.37
CA ARG A 72 -3.52 38.74 -17.01
C ARG A 72 -4.38 39.83 -17.62
N ASN A 73 -4.52 40.94 -16.91
CA ASN A 73 -5.16 42.13 -17.44
C ASN A 73 -4.19 42.86 -18.38
N THR A 74 -4.69 43.96 -18.97
CA THR A 74 -3.92 44.80 -19.91
C THR A 74 -2.68 45.46 -19.31
N LYS A 75 -2.57 45.47 -17.97
CA LYS A 75 -1.41 45.98 -17.23
C LYS A 75 -0.41 44.85 -16.85
N GLY A 76 -0.67 43.62 -17.28
CA GLY A 76 0.17 42.45 -16.98
C GLY A 76 -0.04 41.85 -15.62
N GLN A 77 -1.02 42.30 -14.84
CA GLN A 77 -1.31 41.77 -13.49
C GLN A 77 -2.20 40.54 -13.58
N ALA A 78 -1.97 39.56 -12.70
CA ALA A 78 -2.85 38.41 -12.56
C ALA A 78 -4.29 38.87 -12.22
N GLU A 79 -5.29 38.37 -12.93
CA GLU A 79 -6.67 38.81 -12.78
C GLU A 79 -7.64 37.64 -12.57
N SER A 80 -7.36 36.51 -13.20
CA SER A 80 -8.21 35.33 -13.09
C SER A 80 -7.38 34.05 -13.22
N VAL A 81 -7.92 32.93 -12.71
CA VAL A 81 -7.31 31.61 -12.82
C VAL A 81 -7.85 30.89 -14.05
N ARG A 82 -6.98 30.19 -14.76
CA ARG A 82 -7.33 29.31 -15.88
C ARG A 82 -7.82 27.94 -15.35
N TYR A 83 -9.04 27.96 -14.81
CA TYR A 83 -9.64 26.74 -14.23
C TYR A 83 -9.75 25.58 -15.22
N GLU A 84 -9.86 25.87 -16.52
CA GLU A 84 -9.85 24.85 -17.58
C GLU A 84 -8.52 24.08 -17.63
N MET A 85 -7.40 24.74 -17.33
CA MET A 85 -6.08 24.09 -17.23
C MET A 85 -5.96 23.32 -15.90
N VAL A 86 -6.39 23.93 -14.81
CA VAL A 86 -6.44 23.30 -13.49
C VAL A 86 -7.27 22.00 -13.53
N ASN A 87 -8.42 22.02 -14.23
CA ASN A 87 -9.26 20.82 -14.37
C ASN A 87 -8.55 19.70 -15.15
N ALA A 88 -7.79 20.03 -16.20
CA ALA A 88 -7.03 19.04 -16.94
C ALA A 88 -5.89 18.42 -16.08
N MET A 89 -5.23 19.26 -15.27
CA MET A 89 -4.21 18.82 -14.32
C MET A 89 -4.81 17.93 -13.22
N LEU A 90 -5.96 18.31 -12.66
CA LEU A 90 -6.69 17.49 -11.67
C LEU A 90 -7.07 16.13 -12.24
N LEU A 91 -7.49 16.07 -13.50
CA LEU A 91 -7.78 14.80 -14.14
C LEU A 91 -6.53 13.92 -14.26
N ASN A 92 -5.36 14.51 -14.58
CA ASN A 92 -4.10 13.77 -14.67
C ASN A 92 -3.74 13.16 -13.32
N GLU A 93 -3.73 13.96 -12.24
CA GLU A 93 -3.44 13.46 -10.88
C GLU A 93 -4.43 12.38 -10.43
N PHE A 94 -5.73 12.59 -10.70
CA PHE A 94 -6.74 11.59 -10.37
C PHE A 94 -6.50 10.25 -11.07
N LEU A 95 -6.08 10.28 -12.34
CA LEU A 95 -5.78 9.06 -13.10
C LEU A 95 -4.52 8.37 -12.58
N GLU A 96 -3.47 9.13 -12.25
CA GLU A 96 -2.24 8.59 -11.67
C GLU A 96 -2.48 7.98 -10.28
N GLU A 97 -3.23 8.66 -9.41
CA GLU A 97 -3.64 8.11 -8.10
C GLU A 97 -4.49 6.85 -8.25
N HIS A 98 -5.40 6.83 -9.23
CA HIS A 98 -6.23 5.66 -9.50
C HIS A 98 -5.40 4.45 -9.94
N GLU A 99 -4.43 4.64 -10.82
CA GLU A 99 -3.50 3.57 -11.23
C GLU A 99 -2.67 3.06 -10.06
N ALA A 100 -2.13 3.97 -9.24
CA ALA A 100 -1.38 3.61 -8.04
C ALA A 100 -2.23 2.80 -7.04
N PHE A 101 -3.49 3.19 -6.83
CA PHE A 101 -4.44 2.48 -5.98
C PHE A 101 -4.73 1.06 -6.49
N LEU A 102 -4.94 0.89 -7.79
CA LEU A 102 -5.15 -0.44 -8.39
C LEU A 102 -3.91 -1.34 -8.21
N GLU A 103 -2.72 -0.77 -8.36
CA GLU A 103 -1.47 -1.49 -8.15
C GLU A 103 -1.29 -1.91 -6.69
N GLU A 104 -1.62 -1.04 -5.74
CA GLU A 104 -1.59 -1.35 -4.31
C GLU A 104 -2.56 -2.47 -3.95
N GLN A 105 -3.80 -2.41 -4.48
CA GLN A 105 -4.77 -3.51 -4.30
C GLN A 105 -4.24 -4.85 -4.83
N ARG A 106 -3.56 -4.84 -5.99
CA ARG A 106 -2.97 -6.05 -6.55
C ARG A 106 -1.88 -6.61 -5.66
N LYS A 107 -0.98 -5.77 -5.15
CA LYS A 107 0.08 -6.14 -4.19
C LYS A 107 -0.51 -6.69 -2.89
N GLY A 108 -1.56 -6.08 -2.36
CA GLY A 108 -2.27 -6.57 -1.19
C GLY A 108 -2.81 -7.99 -1.37
N LYS A 109 -3.50 -8.24 -2.48
CA LYS A 109 -3.99 -9.60 -2.81
C LYS A 109 -2.87 -10.64 -2.95
N GLU A 110 -1.73 -10.25 -3.49
CA GLU A 110 -0.57 -11.15 -3.59
C GLU A 110 0.03 -11.44 -2.21
N GLN A 111 0.12 -10.45 -1.33
CA GLN A 111 0.57 -10.64 0.05
C GLN A 111 -0.36 -11.56 0.82
N ASP A 112 -1.68 -11.39 0.70
CA ASP A 112 -2.67 -12.26 1.34
C ASP A 112 -2.49 -13.72 0.92
N ARG A 113 -2.25 -13.98 -0.37
CA ARG A 113 -1.97 -15.34 -0.87
C ARG A 113 -0.69 -15.92 -0.24
N LYS A 114 0.36 -15.13 -0.13
CA LYS A 114 1.62 -15.56 0.50
C LYS A 114 1.43 -15.89 2.00
N ILE A 115 0.65 -15.06 2.70
CA ILE A 115 0.31 -15.30 4.10
C ILE A 115 -0.46 -16.62 4.25
N GLN A 116 -1.50 -16.85 3.43
CA GLN A 116 -2.26 -18.10 3.46
C GLN A 116 -1.39 -19.34 3.19
N GLU A 117 -0.46 -19.25 2.25
CA GLU A 117 0.47 -20.34 1.99
C GLU A 117 1.43 -20.58 3.17
N GLN A 118 1.92 -19.52 3.79
CA GLN A 118 2.77 -19.64 4.99
C GLN A 118 2.00 -20.27 6.15
N ASP A 119 0.77 -19.87 6.40
CA ASP A 119 -0.08 -20.44 7.45
C ASP A 119 -0.30 -21.93 7.23
N ARG A 120 -0.58 -22.36 5.98
CA ARG A 120 -0.69 -23.78 5.66
C ARG A 120 0.60 -24.54 5.98
N ARG A 121 1.76 -24.00 5.59
CA ARG A 121 3.07 -24.62 5.88
C ARG A 121 3.36 -24.70 7.37
N ILE A 122 2.98 -23.68 8.13
CA ILE A 122 3.11 -23.69 9.60
C ILE A 122 2.25 -24.80 10.20
N GLN A 123 1.00 -24.97 9.75
CA GLN A 123 0.12 -26.06 10.21
C GLN A 123 0.68 -27.43 9.90
N GLU A 124 1.21 -27.65 8.69
CA GLU A 124 1.88 -28.90 8.30
C GLU A 124 3.11 -29.20 9.18
N GLN A 125 3.93 -28.18 9.45
CA GLN A 125 5.09 -28.31 10.33
C GLN A 125 4.69 -28.64 11.77
N GLN A 126 3.65 -28.00 12.30
CA GLN A 126 3.12 -28.29 13.64
C GLN A 126 2.64 -29.74 13.75
N ALA A 127 1.90 -30.23 12.76
CA ALA A 127 1.45 -31.62 12.71
C ALA A 127 2.64 -32.60 12.71
N MET A 128 3.66 -32.31 11.90
CA MET A 128 4.90 -33.11 11.85
C MET A 128 5.65 -33.12 13.20
N ILE A 129 5.74 -31.96 13.87
CA ILE A 129 6.35 -31.86 15.20
C ILE A 129 5.61 -32.71 16.22
N VAL A 130 4.28 -32.70 16.20
CA VAL A 130 3.46 -33.55 17.10
C VAL A 130 3.73 -35.04 16.84
N GLN A 131 3.80 -35.46 15.58
CA GLN A 131 4.08 -36.82 15.20
C GLN A 131 5.48 -37.24 15.65
N LEU A 132 6.51 -36.43 15.39
CA LEU A 132 7.89 -36.71 15.81
C LEU A 132 8.03 -36.82 17.33
N LYS A 133 7.33 -36.00 18.11
CA LYS A 133 7.29 -36.11 19.57
C LYS A 133 6.74 -37.46 20.01
N LYS A 134 5.65 -37.93 19.42
CA LYS A 134 5.05 -39.24 19.73
C LYS A 134 5.99 -40.39 19.39
N GLU A 135 6.65 -40.32 18.23
CA GLU A 135 7.65 -41.33 17.84
C GLU A 135 8.84 -41.36 18.81
N MET A 136 9.33 -40.15 19.20
CA MET A 136 10.41 -40.04 20.18
C MET A 136 10.03 -40.63 21.57
N GLU A 137 8.80 -40.36 22.03
CA GLU A 137 8.28 -40.98 23.28
C GLU A 137 8.25 -42.50 23.19
N THR A 138 7.88 -43.06 22.04
CA THR A 138 7.87 -44.51 21.79
C THR A 138 9.29 -45.09 21.84
N VAL A 139 10.24 -44.43 21.18
CA VAL A 139 11.66 -44.85 21.21
C VAL A 139 12.24 -44.80 22.62
N VAL A 140 11.93 -43.72 23.38
CA VAL A 140 12.37 -43.61 24.78
C VAL A 140 11.79 -44.73 25.65
N ALA A 141 10.52 -45.09 25.44
CA ALA A 141 9.90 -46.23 26.16
C ALA A 141 10.59 -47.56 25.82
N GLN A 142 10.90 -47.81 24.55
CA GLN A 142 11.63 -49.00 24.10
C GLN A 142 13.06 -49.09 24.71
N LEU A 143 13.77 -47.95 24.74
CA LEU A 143 15.09 -47.87 25.36
C LEU A 143 15.03 -48.24 26.86
N LYS A 144 14.08 -47.71 27.61
CA LYS A 144 13.87 -48.04 29.02
C LYS A 144 13.58 -49.55 29.22
N GLU A 145 12.77 -50.14 28.34
CA GLU A 145 12.51 -51.60 28.39
C GLU A 145 13.78 -52.41 28.11
N HIS A 146 14.59 -52.02 27.13
CA HIS A 146 15.86 -52.64 26.82
C HIS A 146 16.84 -52.54 28.00
N ASP A 147 16.97 -51.35 28.62
CA ASP A 147 17.82 -51.18 29.80
C ASP A 147 17.40 -52.10 30.95
N SER A 148 16.09 -52.23 31.19
CA SER A 148 15.56 -53.15 32.21
C SER A 148 15.89 -54.59 31.90
N LYS A 149 15.82 -55.02 30.62
CA LYS A 149 16.21 -56.36 30.19
C LYS A 149 17.73 -56.63 30.40
N ILE A 150 18.55 -55.65 29.98
CA ILE A 150 20.01 -55.73 30.16
C ILE A 150 20.34 -55.86 31.64
N GLN A 151 19.74 -55.04 32.52
CA GLN A 151 19.95 -55.10 33.96
C GLN A 151 19.58 -56.50 34.52
N SER A 152 18.44 -57.07 34.06
CA SER A 152 17.99 -58.40 34.52
C SER A 152 18.93 -59.50 34.08
N VAL A 153 19.49 -59.43 32.87
CA VAL A 153 20.50 -60.37 32.37
C VAL A 153 21.81 -60.24 33.15
N SER A 154 22.27 -59.01 33.40
CA SER A 154 23.47 -58.76 34.20
C SER A 154 23.37 -59.37 35.61
N ASN A 155 22.24 -59.14 36.30
CA ASN A 155 22.00 -59.69 37.64
C ASN A 155 21.97 -61.21 37.63
N ARG A 156 21.43 -61.86 36.57
CA ARG A 156 21.46 -63.34 36.45
C ARG A 156 22.88 -63.90 36.25
N LEU A 157 23.69 -63.18 35.44
CA LEU A 157 25.10 -63.60 35.24
C LEU A 157 25.88 -63.47 36.53
N GLU A 158 25.74 -62.42 37.32
CA GLU A 158 26.40 -62.27 38.62
C GLU A 158 25.99 -63.34 39.63
N MET A 159 24.69 -63.68 39.65
CA MET A 159 24.22 -64.79 40.53
C MET A 159 24.76 -66.15 40.07
N SER A 160 24.86 -66.42 38.77
CA SER A 160 25.42 -67.62 38.20
C SER A 160 26.93 -67.80 38.56
N ASP A 161 27.69 -66.69 38.39
CA ASP A 161 29.11 -66.63 38.72
C ASP A 161 29.38 -66.84 40.23
N SER A 162 28.55 -66.25 41.07
CA SER A 162 28.67 -66.46 42.54
C SER A 162 28.31 -67.87 42.96
N ALA A 163 27.29 -68.49 42.32
CA ALA A 163 26.96 -69.90 42.59
C ALA A 163 28.06 -70.85 42.13
N ALA A 164 28.67 -70.58 40.95
CA ALA A 164 29.80 -71.38 40.46
C ALA A 164 31.04 -71.35 41.39
N ARG A 165 31.34 -70.16 41.96
CA ARG A 165 32.44 -70.01 42.93
C ARG A 165 32.16 -70.68 44.22
N MET A 166 30.93 -70.69 44.74
CA MET A 166 30.58 -71.43 45.96
C MET A 166 30.71 -72.96 45.81
N VAL A 167 30.51 -73.54 44.63
CA VAL A 167 30.69 -74.96 44.36
C VAL A 167 32.16 -75.35 44.30
N VAL A 168 33.04 -74.44 43.85
CA VAL A 168 34.49 -74.68 43.77
C VAL A 168 35.16 -74.63 45.16
N ASP A 169 34.70 -73.79 46.10
CA ASP A 169 35.23 -73.61 47.42
C ASP A 169 34.74 -74.71 48.43
N SER A 170 33.83 -75.61 48.01
CA SER A 170 33.28 -76.69 48.86
C SER A 170 33.83 -78.12 48.57
N GLN A 171 34.89 -78.21 47.74
CA GLN A 171 35.68 -79.46 47.54
C GLN A 171 37.03 -79.32 48.17
#